data_f80acbc8611ff837592536b04b4a8e3f
#
_entry.id   f80acbc8611ff837592536b04b4a8e3f
#
_cell.length_a   1.000
_cell.length_b   1.000
_cell.length_c   1.000
_cell.angle_alpha   90.00
_cell.angle_beta   90.00
_cell.angle_gamma   90.00
#
_symmetry.space_group_name_H-M   'P 1'
#
loop_
_entity.id
_entity.type
_entity.pdbx_description
1 polymer ?
#
loop_
_entity_poly.entity_id
_entity_poly.type
_entity_poly.pdbx_seq_one_letter_code
_entity_poly.pdbx_strand_id
1 'polypeptide(L)'
;MSQQDSALVQLENQLASLSRRRFLKTGLVLGTTAATVLTLPSRAFAEGVPTYIRHLSEAEYRLFDKLRVVFLATERFPDLPSTTDVPVMENLDNMVGRLNSDTRFLLSLGTKSLEFSTLYKLKRFSSLSNEQALAQIRSWQSGLAFQGGLIVSLKTLLGVAYWRDPRTWQGLEYDGPVTAKWGIRRLGNMPLPRDDDEKKFDQ
;
A
#
# COMPACT_ATOMS: atom_id res chain seq x y z
N MET A 1 -2.92 -28.46 -5.46
CA MET A 1 -2.40 -27.10 -5.76
C MET A 1 -3.59 -26.17 -5.76
N SER A 2 -3.73 -25.34 -4.72
CA SER A 2 -4.91 -24.49 -4.55
C SER A 2 -4.77 -23.23 -5.40
N GLN A 3 -5.91 -22.60 -5.76
CA GLN A 3 -5.92 -21.30 -6.45
C GLN A 3 -5.14 -20.21 -5.70
N GLN A 4 -4.98 -20.32 -4.39
CA GLN A 4 -4.19 -19.41 -3.57
C GLN A 4 -2.68 -19.54 -3.81
N ASP A 5 -2.17 -20.76 -4.03
CA ASP A 5 -0.74 -20.96 -4.34
C ASP A 5 -0.37 -20.35 -5.69
N SER A 6 -1.29 -20.40 -6.65
CA SER A 6 -1.12 -19.78 -7.96
C SER A 6 -1.07 -18.24 -7.89
N ALA A 7 -1.87 -17.62 -7.03
CA ALA A 7 -1.88 -16.16 -6.85
C ALA A 7 -0.61 -15.67 -6.15
N LEU A 8 -0.11 -16.39 -5.14
CA LEU A 8 1.13 -16.06 -4.45
C LEU A 8 2.35 -16.20 -5.38
N VAL A 9 2.42 -17.26 -6.16
CA VAL A 9 3.49 -17.46 -7.16
C VAL A 9 3.45 -16.39 -8.26
N GLN A 10 2.25 -15.95 -8.69
CA GLN A 10 2.12 -14.83 -9.61
C GLN A 10 2.58 -13.50 -8.97
N LEU A 11 2.27 -13.27 -7.70
CA LEU A 11 2.71 -12.09 -6.97
C LEU A 11 4.23 -12.07 -6.78
N GLU A 12 4.83 -13.19 -6.41
CA GLU A 12 6.28 -13.36 -6.31
C GLU A 12 6.97 -13.16 -7.65
N ASN A 13 6.43 -13.71 -8.74
CA ASN A 13 6.98 -13.52 -10.09
C ASN A 13 6.82 -12.07 -10.58
N GLN A 14 5.75 -11.38 -10.23
CA GLN A 14 5.57 -9.96 -10.54
C GLN A 14 6.52 -9.08 -9.73
N LEU A 15 6.73 -9.38 -8.45
CA LEU A 15 7.69 -8.67 -7.59
C LEU A 15 9.14 -8.99 -7.97
N ALA A 16 9.46 -10.24 -8.32
CA ALA A 16 10.79 -10.63 -8.79
C ALA A 16 11.14 -10.01 -10.15
N SER A 17 10.14 -9.75 -11.02
CA SER A 17 10.34 -9.02 -12.28
C SER A 17 10.68 -7.54 -12.08
N LEU A 18 10.36 -6.97 -10.90
CA LEU A 18 10.74 -5.63 -10.44
C LEU A 18 12.17 -5.60 -9.86
N SER A 19 13.10 -6.40 -10.40
CA SER A 19 14.47 -6.35 -9.94
C SER A 19 14.98 -4.90 -10.00
N ARG A 20 15.67 -4.46 -8.94
CA ARG A 20 16.26 -3.12 -8.76
C ARG A 20 16.94 -2.59 -10.05
N ARG A 21 17.59 -3.47 -10.81
CA ARG A 21 18.24 -3.14 -12.09
C ARG A 21 17.26 -2.83 -13.22
N ARG A 22 16.14 -3.54 -13.33
CA ARG A 22 15.13 -3.28 -14.36
C ARG A 22 14.35 -2.01 -14.04
N PHE A 23 13.97 -1.83 -12.77
CA PHE A 23 13.29 -0.62 -12.31
C PHE A 23 14.14 0.64 -12.55
N LEU A 24 15.44 0.60 -12.21
CA LEU A 24 16.38 1.71 -12.45
C LEU A 24 16.62 1.97 -13.94
N LYS A 25 16.74 0.91 -14.76
CA LYS A 25 16.91 1.09 -16.21
C LYS A 25 15.69 1.71 -16.88
N THR A 26 14.47 1.32 -16.46
CA THR A 26 13.22 1.86 -17.01
C THR A 26 12.91 3.25 -16.44
N GLY A 27 13.24 3.48 -15.17
CA GLY A 27 13.09 4.78 -14.51
C GLY A 27 14.06 5.85 -15.03
N LEU A 28 15.27 5.46 -15.45
CA LEU A 28 16.28 6.40 -15.96
C LEU A 28 15.88 7.01 -17.32
N VAL A 29 15.17 6.26 -18.16
CA VAL A 29 14.67 6.76 -19.46
C VAL A 29 13.58 7.83 -19.30
N LEU A 30 12.81 7.78 -18.19
CA LEU A 30 11.81 8.79 -17.85
C LEU A 30 12.36 9.88 -16.91
N GLY A 31 13.54 9.67 -16.32
CA GLY A 31 14.09 10.49 -15.24
C GLY A 31 14.85 11.73 -15.70
N THR A 32 15.20 11.86 -16.95
CA THR A 32 15.98 13.03 -17.44
C THR A 32 15.17 14.34 -17.47
N THR A 33 13.84 14.26 -17.47
CA THR A 33 12.95 15.42 -17.35
C THR A 33 12.46 15.66 -15.92
N ALA A 34 12.54 14.67 -15.03
CA ALA A 34 12.04 14.77 -13.66
C ALA A 34 13.04 15.36 -12.66
N ALA A 35 14.34 15.34 -12.97
CA ALA A 35 15.37 15.82 -12.03
C ALA A 35 15.26 17.33 -11.73
N THR A 36 14.73 18.12 -12.65
CA THR A 36 14.59 19.57 -12.47
C THR A 36 13.35 19.97 -11.66
N VAL A 37 12.37 19.06 -11.48
CA VAL A 37 11.10 19.34 -10.77
C VAL A 37 11.20 19.05 -9.27
N LEU A 38 12.25 18.37 -8.83
CA LEU A 38 12.44 17.98 -7.42
C LEU A 38 12.74 19.15 -6.45
N THR A 39 12.97 20.35 -6.99
CA THR A 39 13.34 21.55 -6.20
C THR A 39 12.23 22.59 -6.08
N LEU A 40 11.02 22.32 -6.53
CA LEU A 40 9.92 23.26 -6.33
C LEU A 40 9.54 23.33 -4.85
N PRO A 41 9.54 24.53 -4.23
CA PRO A 41 9.25 24.67 -2.83
C PRO A 41 7.79 24.28 -2.52
N SER A 42 7.63 23.37 -1.57
CA SER A 42 6.35 22.82 -1.09
C SER A 42 5.50 23.81 -0.29
N ARG A 43 5.47 25.09 -0.66
CA ARG A 43 4.94 26.19 0.20
C ARG A 43 3.48 26.56 -0.01
N ALA A 44 2.65 25.75 -0.67
CA ALA A 44 1.31 26.23 -1.07
C ALA A 44 0.10 25.53 -0.46
N PHE A 45 0.23 24.57 0.48
CA PHE A 45 -0.97 23.94 1.06
C PHE A 45 -0.70 23.59 2.54
N ALA A 46 -1.05 24.52 3.42
CA ALA A 46 -0.90 24.37 4.87
C ALA A 46 -2.16 23.78 5.52
N GLU A 47 -2.61 22.60 5.10
CA GLU A 47 -3.32 21.71 6.01
C GLU A 47 -2.29 20.68 6.47
N GLY A 48 -1.90 20.79 7.74
CA GLY A 48 -0.79 20.04 8.30
C GLY A 48 -1.05 18.54 8.30
N VAL A 49 -0.02 17.78 8.00
CA VAL A 49 -0.03 16.33 8.20
C VAL A 49 -0.36 16.07 9.68
N PRO A 50 -1.31 15.18 9.99
CA PRO A 50 -1.65 14.85 11.37
C PRO A 50 -0.43 14.36 12.15
N THR A 51 -0.37 14.72 13.43
CA THR A 51 0.79 14.42 14.31
C THR A 51 1.06 12.94 14.53
N TYR A 52 0.09 12.06 14.25
CA TYR A 52 0.26 10.61 14.33
C TYR A 52 1.02 10.02 13.14
N ILE A 53 1.19 10.76 12.04
CA ILE A 53 1.99 10.35 10.88
C ILE A 53 3.46 10.62 11.16
N ARG A 54 4.29 9.56 11.15
CA ARG A 54 5.72 9.61 11.52
C ARG A 54 6.66 9.13 10.42
N HIS A 55 6.19 8.26 9.54
CA HIS A 55 6.99 7.55 8.55
C HIS A 55 6.70 7.99 7.12
N LEU A 56 5.49 8.49 6.84
CA LEU A 56 5.13 9.05 5.55
C LEU A 56 5.58 10.51 5.46
N SER A 57 6.18 10.89 4.33
CA SER A 57 6.36 12.29 4.00
C SER A 57 5.00 12.95 3.70
N GLU A 58 4.93 14.29 3.79
CA GLU A 58 3.72 15.05 3.48
C GLU A 58 3.17 14.74 2.09
N ALA A 59 4.04 14.64 1.08
CA ALA A 59 3.63 14.32 -0.28
C ALA A 59 3.05 12.90 -0.40
N GLU A 60 3.66 11.93 0.29
CA GLU A 60 3.15 10.56 0.35
C GLU A 60 1.82 10.50 1.09
N TYR A 61 1.69 11.20 2.22
CA TYR A 61 0.43 11.27 2.97
C TYR A 61 -0.71 11.76 2.08
N ARG A 62 -0.53 12.89 1.38
CA ARG A 62 -1.55 13.45 0.48
C ARG A 62 -1.90 12.51 -0.67
N LEU A 63 -0.91 11.86 -1.25
CA LEU A 63 -1.13 10.86 -2.30
C LEU A 63 -1.94 9.69 -1.76
N PHE A 64 -1.56 9.11 -0.62
CA PHE A 64 -2.25 7.99 -0.03
C PHE A 64 -3.66 8.35 0.46
N ASP A 65 -3.87 9.55 0.99
CA ASP A 65 -5.20 10.01 1.37
C ASP A 65 -6.12 10.12 0.15
N LYS A 66 -5.60 10.62 -0.99
CA LYS A 66 -6.32 10.61 -2.26
C LYS A 66 -6.63 9.19 -2.74
N LEU A 67 -5.65 8.31 -2.69
CA LEU A 67 -5.83 6.90 -3.09
C LEU A 67 -6.80 6.15 -2.17
N ARG A 68 -6.82 6.47 -0.87
CA ARG A 68 -7.78 5.92 0.10
C ARG A 68 -9.22 6.14 -0.36
N VAL A 69 -9.55 7.37 -0.72
CA VAL A 69 -10.90 7.72 -1.20
C VAL A 69 -11.24 6.99 -2.52
N VAL A 70 -10.25 6.84 -3.41
CA VAL A 70 -10.47 6.25 -4.74
C VAL A 70 -10.51 4.73 -4.71
N PHE A 71 -9.68 4.07 -3.89
CA PHE A 71 -9.60 2.61 -3.84
C PHE A 71 -10.57 1.97 -2.86
N LEU A 72 -10.87 2.65 -1.75
CA LEU A 72 -11.71 2.15 -0.68
C LEU A 72 -13.09 2.85 -0.73
N ALA A 73 -13.85 2.62 -1.81
CA ALA A 73 -15.19 3.16 -1.98
C ALA A 73 -16.20 2.44 -1.06
N THR A 74 -16.01 2.55 0.26
CA THR A 74 -16.83 1.87 1.29
C THR A 74 -18.28 2.36 1.29
N GLU A 75 -18.56 3.53 0.76
CA GLU A 75 -19.93 4.10 0.64
C GLU A 75 -20.90 3.19 -0.13
N ARG A 76 -20.36 2.25 -0.93
CA ARG A 76 -21.16 1.25 -1.68
C ARG A 76 -21.56 0.03 -0.84
N PHE A 77 -21.03 -0.09 0.34
CA PHE A 77 -21.20 -1.24 1.22
C PHE A 77 -21.63 -0.76 2.61
N PRO A 78 -22.97 -0.68 2.87
CA PRO A 78 -23.49 -0.09 4.10
C PRO A 78 -23.07 -0.82 5.38
N ASP A 79 -22.72 -2.11 5.26
CA ASP A 79 -22.28 -2.94 6.38
C ASP A 79 -20.79 -2.74 6.74
N LEU A 80 -20.07 -1.96 5.93
CA LEU A 80 -18.66 -1.66 6.18
C LEU A 80 -18.49 -0.25 6.77
N PRO A 81 -17.61 -0.10 7.78
CA PRO A 81 -17.32 1.22 8.34
C PRO A 81 -16.66 2.11 7.29
N SER A 82 -16.94 3.41 7.38
CA SER A 82 -16.31 4.41 6.51
C SER A 82 -14.80 4.41 6.67
N THR A 83 -14.09 4.79 5.60
CA THR A 83 -12.64 5.00 5.65
C THR A 83 -12.21 6.17 6.54
N THR A 84 -13.16 6.98 7.04
CA THR A 84 -12.94 8.01 8.06
C THR A 84 -13.05 7.46 9.47
N ASP A 85 -13.87 6.40 9.67
CA ASP A 85 -14.08 5.77 10.97
C ASP A 85 -12.96 4.79 11.32
N VAL A 86 -12.33 4.22 10.29
CA VAL A 86 -11.15 3.34 10.42
C VAL A 86 -9.88 4.17 10.28
N PRO A 87 -8.87 4.04 11.17
CA PRO A 87 -7.62 4.80 11.12
C PRO A 87 -6.69 4.28 10.01
N VAL A 88 -7.17 4.29 8.75
CA VAL A 88 -6.45 3.72 7.60
C VAL A 88 -5.07 4.34 7.43
N MET A 89 -4.97 5.66 7.55
CA MET A 89 -3.72 6.37 7.32
C MET A 89 -2.70 6.12 8.45
N GLU A 90 -3.15 6.00 9.70
CA GLU A 90 -2.30 5.62 10.82
C GLU A 90 -1.81 4.17 10.70
N ASN A 91 -2.71 3.25 10.34
CA ASN A 91 -2.36 1.85 10.08
C ASN A 91 -1.34 1.73 8.94
N LEU A 92 -1.53 2.50 7.87
CA LEU A 92 -0.61 2.55 6.75
C LEU A 92 0.77 3.09 7.16
N ASP A 93 0.82 4.21 7.90
CA ASP A 93 2.06 4.81 8.40
C ASP A 93 2.86 3.82 9.25
N ASN A 94 2.18 3.13 10.17
CA ASN A 94 2.78 2.08 11.00
C ASN A 94 3.30 0.88 10.18
N MET A 95 2.63 0.52 9.08
CA MET A 95 3.10 -0.54 8.17
C MET A 95 4.34 -0.08 7.40
N VAL A 96 4.32 1.13 6.88
CA VAL A 96 5.43 1.73 6.14
C VAL A 96 6.68 1.85 7.01
N GLY A 97 6.53 2.18 8.29
CA GLY A 97 7.64 2.24 9.25
C GLY A 97 8.32 0.90 9.52
N ARG A 98 7.70 -0.23 9.16
CA ARG A 98 8.26 -1.59 9.31
C ARG A 98 8.90 -2.14 8.04
N LEU A 99 8.81 -1.41 6.93
CA LEU A 99 9.43 -1.81 5.67
C LEU A 99 10.96 -1.72 5.78
N ASN A 100 11.65 -2.64 5.11
CA ASN A 100 13.09 -2.52 4.95
C ASN A 100 13.44 -1.32 4.06
N SER A 101 14.69 -0.85 4.15
CA SER A 101 15.16 0.36 3.45
C SER A 101 14.93 0.32 1.93
N ASP A 102 15.14 -0.84 1.31
CA ASP A 102 15.02 -1.01 -0.14
C ASP A 102 13.56 -0.90 -0.59
N THR A 103 12.66 -1.59 0.11
CA THR A 103 11.22 -1.53 -0.15
C THR A 103 10.67 -0.13 0.11
N ARG A 104 11.13 0.52 1.19
CA ARG A 104 10.77 1.91 1.52
C ARG A 104 11.22 2.88 0.42
N PHE A 105 12.45 2.72 -0.08
CA PHE A 105 12.97 3.52 -1.19
C PHE A 105 12.12 3.32 -2.47
N LEU A 106 11.82 2.07 -2.84
CA LEU A 106 11.00 1.76 -4.01
C LEU A 106 9.59 2.31 -3.89
N LEU A 107 8.98 2.22 -2.70
CA LEU A 107 7.68 2.82 -2.43
C LEU A 107 7.71 4.33 -2.61
N SER A 108 8.72 5.01 -2.04
CA SER A 108 8.89 6.46 -2.18
C SER A 108 9.09 6.89 -3.64
N LEU A 109 9.88 6.14 -4.38
CA LEU A 109 10.09 6.41 -5.80
C LEU A 109 8.82 6.20 -6.63
N GLY A 110 8.09 5.12 -6.34
CA GLY A 110 6.83 4.80 -7.01
C GLY A 110 5.74 5.84 -6.74
N THR A 111 5.57 6.24 -5.47
CA THR A 111 4.61 7.28 -5.08
C THR A 111 4.92 8.61 -5.74
N LYS A 112 6.18 9.03 -5.79
CA LYS A 112 6.61 10.23 -6.51
C LYS A 112 6.34 10.12 -8.01
N SER A 113 6.61 8.96 -8.62
CA SER A 113 6.34 8.74 -10.04
C SER A 113 4.84 8.90 -10.36
N LEU A 114 3.96 8.38 -9.53
CA LEU A 114 2.51 8.55 -9.70
C LEU A 114 2.09 10.00 -9.46
N GLU A 115 2.59 10.63 -8.38
CA GLU A 115 2.25 12.01 -8.02
C GLU A 115 2.58 13.00 -9.14
N PHE A 116 3.73 12.82 -9.79
CA PHE A 116 4.19 13.70 -10.87
C PHE A 116 3.74 13.25 -12.26
N SER A 117 3.14 12.08 -12.42
CA SER A 117 2.69 11.55 -13.71
C SER A 117 1.65 12.43 -14.42
N THR A 118 1.01 13.32 -13.71
CA THR A 118 -0.06 14.19 -14.22
C THR A 118 0.36 15.64 -14.42
N LEU A 119 1.65 15.93 -14.31
CA LEU A 119 2.16 17.31 -14.51
C LEU A 119 1.88 17.88 -15.92
N TYR A 120 1.71 17.03 -16.93
CA TYR A 120 1.27 17.47 -18.25
C TYR A 120 -0.12 18.14 -18.23
N LYS A 121 -0.92 17.90 -17.15
CA LYS A 121 -2.20 18.59 -16.87
C LYS A 121 -2.00 19.79 -15.95
N LEU A 122 -0.78 20.20 -15.64
CA LEU A 122 -0.43 21.24 -14.68
C LEU A 122 -0.97 20.98 -13.26
N LYS A 123 -1.23 19.72 -12.94
CA LYS A 123 -1.77 19.27 -11.63
C LYS A 123 -1.00 18.06 -11.15
N ARG A 124 -0.85 17.94 -9.83
CA ARG A 124 -0.35 16.73 -9.19
C ARG A 124 -1.48 15.70 -9.07
N PHE A 125 -1.14 14.42 -9.01
CA PHE A 125 -2.14 13.35 -8.89
C PHE A 125 -3.04 13.56 -7.65
N SER A 126 -2.47 13.89 -6.50
CA SER A 126 -3.20 14.16 -5.25
C SER A 126 -4.24 15.29 -5.35
N SER A 127 -4.06 16.23 -6.29
CA SER A 127 -4.97 17.36 -6.52
C SER A 127 -6.03 17.12 -7.62
N LEU A 128 -6.05 15.93 -8.21
CA LEU A 128 -7.07 15.57 -9.21
C LEU A 128 -8.45 15.35 -8.57
N SER A 129 -9.53 15.50 -9.36
CA SER A 129 -10.83 14.97 -8.96
C SER A 129 -10.79 13.43 -8.84
N ASN A 130 -11.76 12.83 -8.15
CA ASN A 130 -11.80 11.37 -8.00
C ASN A 130 -11.92 10.67 -9.35
N GLU A 131 -12.69 11.21 -10.27
CA GLU A 131 -12.85 10.69 -11.63
C GLU A 131 -11.56 10.77 -12.44
N GLN A 132 -10.86 11.91 -12.37
CA GLN A 132 -9.57 12.10 -13.03
C GLN A 132 -8.49 11.17 -12.46
N ALA A 133 -8.47 10.98 -11.14
CA ALA A 133 -7.56 10.06 -10.47
C ALA A 133 -7.84 8.61 -10.90
N LEU A 134 -9.11 8.18 -10.95
CA LEU A 134 -9.49 6.85 -11.44
C LEU A 134 -9.09 6.64 -12.90
N ALA A 135 -9.29 7.63 -13.77
CA ALA A 135 -8.86 7.56 -15.16
C ALA A 135 -7.35 7.38 -15.28
N GLN A 136 -6.56 8.13 -14.46
CA GLN A 136 -5.11 8.00 -14.43
C GLN A 136 -4.65 6.63 -13.91
N ILE A 137 -5.30 6.11 -12.87
CA ILE A 137 -5.04 4.76 -12.35
C ILE A 137 -5.29 3.70 -13.43
N ARG A 138 -6.43 3.77 -14.14
CA ARG A 138 -6.75 2.84 -15.23
C ARG A 138 -5.72 2.90 -16.36
N SER A 139 -5.29 4.11 -16.72
CA SER A 139 -4.23 4.30 -17.71
C SER A 139 -2.92 3.62 -17.26
N TRP A 140 -2.57 3.70 -15.98
CA TRP A 140 -1.38 3.05 -15.44
C TRP A 140 -1.52 1.53 -15.36
N GLN A 141 -2.71 1.02 -15.05
CA GLN A 141 -2.98 -0.43 -15.03
C GLN A 141 -2.81 -1.09 -16.40
N SER A 142 -3.16 -0.36 -17.48
CA SER A 142 -2.99 -0.82 -18.86
C SER A 142 -1.65 -0.36 -19.50
N GLY A 143 -0.83 0.35 -18.77
CA GLY A 143 0.43 0.89 -19.22
C GLY A 143 1.62 -0.08 -19.09
N LEU A 144 2.78 0.45 -18.70
CA LEU A 144 3.98 -0.35 -18.51
C LEU A 144 3.82 -1.30 -17.31
N ALA A 145 4.47 -2.46 -17.36
CA ALA A 145 4.36 -3.49 -16.31
C ALA A 145 4.66 -2.96 -14.89
N PHE A 146 5.65 -2.06 -14.74
CA PHE A 146 5.95 -1.45 -13.45
C PHE A 146 4.84 -0.53 -12.93
N GLN A 147 4.13 0.17 -13.83
CA GLN A 147 3.01 1.04 -13.48
C GLN A 147 1.84 0.23 -12.93
N GLY A 148 1.47 -0.84 -13.64
CA GLY A 148 0.44 -1.77 -13.19
C GLY A 148 0.79 -2.41 -11.84
N GLY A 149 2.03 -2.89 -11.69
CA GLY A 149 2.54 -3.48 -10.45
C GLY A 149 2.52 -2.48 -9.28
N LEU A 150 2.88 -1.22 -9.51
CA LEU A 150 2.80 -0.17 -8.49
C LEU A 150 1.35 0.06 -8.04
N ILE A 151 0.41 0.20 -8.98
CA ILE A 151 -1.01 0.40 -8.64
C ILE A 151 -1.55 -0.77 -7.79
N VAL A 152 -1.21 -2.02 -8.15
CA VAL A 152 -1.58 -3.20 -7.36
C VAL A 152 -0.99 -3.11 -5.95
N SER A 153 0.29 -2.77 -5.82
CA SER A 153 0.98 -2.64 -4.53
C SER A 153 0.35 -1.56 -3.64
N LEU A 154 0.06 -0.37 -4.20
CA LEU A 154 -0.58 0.73 -3.46
C LEU A 154 -2.00 0.36 -3.01
N LYS A 155 -2.77 -0.30 -3.88
CA LYS A 155 -4.10 -0.80 -3.53
C LYS A 155 -4.04 -1.86 -2.43
N THR A 156 -3.09 -2.79 -2.51
CA THR A 156 -2.89 -3.83 -1.50
C THR A 156 -2.52 -3.22 -0.15
N LEU A 157 -1.58 -2.27 -0.11
CA LEU A 157 -1.19 -1.59 1.13
C LEU A 157 -2.37 -0.90 1.81
N LEU A 158 -3.16 -0.14 1.06
CA LEU A 158 -4.36 0.52 1.58
C LEU A 158 -5.44 -0.48 2.00
N GLY A 159 -5.63 -1.54 1.22
CA GLY A 159 -6.56 -2.62 1.57
C GLY A 159 -6.17 -3.28 2.89
N VAL A 160 -4.90 -3.67 3.06
CA VAL A 160 -4.42 -4.27 4.32
C VAL A 160 -4.54 -3.28 5.48
N ALA A 161 -4.24 -1.99 5.28
CA ALA A 161 -4.38 -0.98 6.30
C ALA A 161 -5.84 -0.79 6.77
N TYR A 162 -6.80 -0.95 5.87
CA TYR A 162 -8.23 -0.90 6.17
C TYR A 162 -8.72 -2.20 6.86
N TRP A 163 -8.48 -3.36 6.25
CA TRP A 163 -8.96 -4.65 6.74
C TRP A 163 -8.29 -5.14 8.03
N ARG A 164 -7.19 -4.52 8.41
CA ARG A 164 -6.51 -4.80 9.68
C ARG A 164 -7.33 -4.39 10.90
N ASP A 165 -8.23 -3.43 10.76
CA ASP A 165 -9.03 -2.91 11.86
C ASP A 165 -10.20 -3.87 12.17
N PRO A 166 -10.36 -4.32 13.43
CA PRO A 166 -11.45 -5.23 13.79
C PRO A 166 -12.86 -4.70 13.48
N ARG A 167 -13.04 -3.40 13.41
CA ARG A 167 -14.34 -2.80 13.06
C ARG A 167 -14.83 -3.19 11.66
N THR A 168 -13.90 -3.52 10.75
CA THR A 168 -14.23 -3.95 9.39
C THR A 168 -14.70 -5.41 9.34
N TRP A 169 -14.47 -6.19 10.39
CA TRP A 169 -14.71 -7.65 10.39
C TRP A 169 -16.18 -8.00 10.54
N GLN A 170 -16.95 -7.19 11.27
CA GLN A 170 -18.38 -7.44 11.50
C GLN A 170 -19.17 -7.51 10.20
N GLY A 171 -18.95 -6.57 9.28
CA GLY A 171 -19.63 -6.56 7.97
C GLY A 171 -19.22 -7.74 7.05
N LEU A 172 -18.17 -8.48 7.40
CA LEU A 172 -17.71 -9.69 6.71
C LEU A 172 -18.09 -10.98 7.41
N GLU A 173 -18.81 -10.90 8.53
CA GLU A 173 -19.09 -12.06 9.41
C GLU A 173 -17.81 -12.77 9.85
N TYR A 174 -16.69 -12.03 9.94
CA TYR A 174 -15.38 -12.56 10.34
C TYR A 174 -15.15 -12.28 11.81
N ASP A 175 -14.99 -13.33 12.59
CA ASP A 175 -14.85 -13.27 14.05
C ASP A 175 -13.39 -13.17 14.55
N GLY A 176 -12.47 -12.85 13.66
CA GLY A 176 -11.07 -12.59 13.98
C GLY A 176 -10.10 -13.73 13.66
N PRO A 177 -8.80 -13.51 13.92
CA PRO A 177 -7.77 -14.49 13.62
C PRO A 177 -7.97 -15.79 14.43
N VAL A 178 -7.98 -16.91 13.73
CA VAL A 178 -8.12 -18.26 14.32
C VAL A 178 -7.08 -18.51 15.41
N THR A 179 -5.86 -18.03 15.21
CA THR A 179 -4.79 -18.15 16.20
C THR A 179 -5.10 -17.45 17.53
N ALA A 180 -5.81 -16.32 17.49
CA ALA A 180 -6.24 -15.63 18.72
C ALA A 180 -7.41 -16.35 19.36
N LYS A 181 -8.36 -16.85 18.56
CA LYS A 181 -9.56 -17.54 19.02
C LYS A 181 -9.26 -18.90 19.69
N TRP A 182 -8.30 -19.63 19.13
CA TRP A 182 -7.93 -20.96 19.61
C TRP A 182 -6.71 -20.95 20.55
N GLY A 183 -6.21 -19.79 20.92
CA GLY A 183 -5.06 -19.68 21.81
C GLY A 183 -3.74 -20.19 21.22
N ILE A 184 -3.68 -20.32 19.88
CA ILE A 184 -2.49 -20.85 19.23
C ILE A 184 -1.32 -19.88 19.41
N ARG A 185 -0.21 -20.36 19.96
CA ARG A 185 1.00 -19.58 20.15
C ARG A 185 1.56 -19.11 18.80
N ARG A 186 1.84 -17.81 18.68
CA ARG A 186 2.52 -17.25 17.50
C ARG A 186 3.99 -17.62 17.53
N LEU A 187 4.43 -18.46 16.61
CA LEU A 187 5.81 -18.89 16.50
C LEU A 187 6.66 -17.96 15.62
N GLY A 188 6.05 -17.00 14.92
CA GLY A 188 6.74 -16.13 13.97
C GLY A 188 7.37 -16.94 12.83
N ASN A 189 8.68 -16.79 12.63
CA ASN A 189 9.47 -17.56 11.65
C ASN A 189 10.12 -18.79 12.26
N MET A 190 9.75 -19.21 13.47
CA MET A 190 10.28 -20.42 14.07
C MET A 190 9.76 -21.65 13.31
N PRO A 191 10.58 -22.71 13.20
CA PRO A 191 10.11 -23.99 12.68
C PRO A 191 8.90 -24.47 13.49
N LEU A 192 7.98 -25.16 12.82
CA LEU A 192 6.86 -25.81 13.51
C LEU A 192 7.41 -26.79 14.55
N PRO A 193 6.86 -26.83 15.78
CA PRO A 193 7.21 -27.84 16.74
C PRO A 193 7.00 -29.24 16.14
N ARG A 194 7.92 -30.16 16.39
CA ARG A 194 7.65 -31.56 16.11
C ARG A 194 6.73 -32.10 17.19
N ASP A 195 5.94 -33.11 16.86
CA ASP A 195 4.99 -33.76 17.79
C ASP A 195 5.64 -34.16 19.14
N ASP A 196 6.93 -34.45 19.13
CA ASP A 196 7.70 -34.76 20.34
C ASP A 196 8.04 -33.54 21.21
N ASP A 197 7.98 -32.34 20.65
CA ASP A 197 8.27 -31.09 21.36
C ASP A 197 7.02 -30.52 22.04
N GLU A 198 5.81 -30.86 21.60
CA GLU A 198 4.55 -30.41 22.22
C GLU A 198 4.44 -30.86 23.66
N LYS A 199 4.95 -32.07 23.98
CA LYS A 199 4.94 -32.63 25.35
C LYS A 199 5.78 -31.86 26.36
N LYS A 200 6.68 -30.97 25.92
CA LYS A 200 7.54 -30.16 26.79
C LYS A 200 6.93 -28.82 27.20
N PHE A 201 5.83 -28.42 26.60
CA PHE A 201 5.21 -27.13 26.87
C PHE A 201 4.00 -27.21 27.83
N ASP A 202 3.56 -28.43 28.18
CA ASP A 202 2.45 -28.69 29.12
C ASP A 202 2.96 -28.93 30.58
N GLN A 203 4.22 -28.63 30.85
CA GLN A 203 4.84 -28.64 32.19
C GLN A 203 5.24 -27.19 32.56
#